data_3bda7a0005d9cd3882c172580b8b8c0b
#
_entry.id   3bda7a0005d9cd3882c172580b8b8c0b
#
_cell.length_a   1.000
_cell.length_b   1.000
_cell.length_c   1.000
_cell.angle_alpha   90.00
_cell.angle_beta   90.00
_cell.angle_gamma   90.00
#
_symmetry.space_group_name_H-M   'P 1'
#
loop_
_entity.id
_entity.type
_entity.pdbx_description
1 polymer ?
#
loop_
_entity_poly.entity_id
_entity_poly.type
_entity_poly.pdbx_seq_one_letter_code
_entity_poly.pdbx_strand_id
1 'polypeptide(L)'
;MSKRQESKYKIDRRLGVNLWGRAKSPLNKREYGPGQHGQRRKKPSDYGLQLMAKQKLKGYYGNIGEKQFRRIYAEAVRRKGDTGENLIGLLERRLDAVVYRMKFAPTPFAARQLINHGHILVNGRRLNVASARIKDNDTVEVRAKSKQMALVLEAAASNERDIPDYLEVDGGALKGRFVRAPLLADVPYPVQMEPNLVIEFYSR
;
A
#
# COMPACT_ATOMS: atom_id res chain seq x y z
N MET A 1 10.40 6.73 13.16
CA MET A 1 9.69 5.62 12.49
C MET A 1 8.99 4.75 13.53
N SER A 2 7.71 4.45 13.34
CA SER A 2 7.05 3.46 14.20
C SER A 2 7.56 2.06 13.82
N LYS A 3 8.15 1.33 14.78
CA LYS A 3 8.51 -0.07 14.57
C LYS A 3 7.23 -0.88 14.35
N ARG A 4 7.27 -1.82 13.40
CA ARG A 4 6.18 -2.77 13.23
C ARG A 4 6.18 -3.73 14.43
N GLN A 5 5.12 -3.68 15.23
CA GLN A 5 4.98 -4.53 16.42
C GLN A 5 4.40 -5.92 16.10
N GLU A 6 3.62 -6.02 15.03
CA GLU A 6 2.94 -7.27 14.65
C GLU A 6 3.59 -7.97 13.45
N SER A 7 3.41 -9.29 13.37
CA SER A 7 3.80 -10.09 12.23
C SER A 7 3.10 -9.59 10.95
N LYS A 8 3.86 -9.50 9.85
CA LYS A 8 3.43 -8.95 8.57
C LYS A 8 2.14 -9.57 8.03
N TYR A 9 1.99 -10.88 8.16
CA TYR A 9 0.86 -11.63 7.61
C TYR A 9 -0.23 -11.99 8.64
N LYS A 10 -0.13 -11.54 9.88
CA LYS A 10 -1.19 -11.73 10.87
C LYS A 10 -2.49 -11.04 10.46
N ILE A 11 -2.36 -9.95 9.69
CA ILE A 11 -3.49 -9.19 9.17
C ILE A 11 -4.30 -10.00 8.15
N ASP A 12 -3.64 -10.78 7.27
CA ASP A 12 -4.32 -11.64 6.29
C ASP A 12 -5.28 -12.61 6.99
N ARG A 13 -4.78 -13.30 8.00
CA ARG A 13 -5.60 -14.22 8.81
C ARG A 13 -6.70 -13.54 9.61
N ARG A 14 -6.44 -12.32 10.11
CA ARG A 14 -7.44 -11.54 10.86
C ARG A 14 -8.60 -11.09 9.97
N LEU A 15 -8.30 -10.71 8.74
CA LEU A 15 -9.27 -10.24 7.75
C LEU A 15 -9.87 -11.36 6.90
N GLY A 16 -9.30 -12.56 6.94
CA GLY A 16 -9.71 -13.68 6.10
C GLY A 16 -9.42 -13.49 4.61
N VAL A 17 -8.48 -12.62 4.26
CA VAL A 17 -8.12 -12.30 2.87
C VAL A 17 -6.61 -12.26 2.68
N ASN A 18 -6.12 -12.75 1.53
CA ASN A 18 -4.70 -12.61 1.16
C ASN A 18 -4.45 -11.19 0.63
N LEU A 19 -4.15 -10.27 1.53
CA LEU A 19 -4.17 -8.83 1.28
C LEU A 19 -3.23 -8.37 0.16
N TRP A 20 -2.13 -9.08 -0.07
CA TRP A 20 -1.16 -8.76 -1.13
C TRP A 20 -1.07 -9.82 -2.24
N GLY A 21 -2.00 -10.78 -2.30
CA GLY A 21 -2.04 -11.82 -3.33
C GLY A 21 -0.84 -12.78 -3.33
N ARG A 22 -0.09 -12.89 -2.23
CA ARG A 22 1.15 -13.66 -2.20
C ARG A 22 0.90 -15.15 -1.95
N ALA A 23 1.59 -16.01 -2.72
CA ALA A 23 1.55 -17.46 -2.54
C ALA A 23 1.98 -17.89 -1.12
N LYS A 24 2.92 -17.16 -0.51
CA LYS A 24 3.43 -17.43 0.87
C LYS A 24 2.53 -16.87 1.99
N SER A 25 1.30 -16.42 1.69
CA SER A 25 0.41 -15.96 2.77
C SER A 25 0.04 -17.13 3.71
N PRO A 26 0.13 -16.95 5.04
CA PRO A 26 -0.25 -18.00 5.98
C PRO A 26 -1.76 -18.28 5.99
N LEU A 27 -2.57 -17.44 5.35
CA LEU A 27 -4.00 -17.70 5.13
C LEU A 27 -4.19 -18.95 4.26
N ASN A 28 -3.33 -19.15 3.25
CA ASN A 28 -3.41 -20.29 2.35
C ASN A 28 -3.24 -21.65 3.08
N LYS A 29 -2.65 -21.64 4.28
CA LYS A 29 -2.46 -22.83 5.12
C LYS A 29 -3.40 -22.87 6.32
N ARG A 30 -3.88 -21.72 6.79
CA ARG A 30 -4.70 -21.57 8.02
C ARG A 30 -5.76 -20.51 7.80
N GLU A 31 -6.94 -20.91 7.36
CA GLU A 31 -8.06 -20.03 6.99
C GLU A 31 -8.81 -19.42 8.19
N TYR A 32 -8.29 -19.60 9.40
CA TYR A 32 -8.89 -19.06 10.62
C TYR A 32 -8.05 -17.91 11.20
N GLY A 33 -8.68 -17.08 12.01
CA GLY A 33 -8.06 -15.93 12.66
C GLY A 33 -6.84 -16.28 13.52
N PRO A 34 -5.97 -15.33 13.85
CA PRO A 34 -4.84 -15.57 14.75
C PRO A 34 -5.29 -15.64 16.22
N GLY A 35 -4.51 -16.37 17.03
CA GLY A 35 -4.72 -16.49 18.47
C GLY A 35 -5.58 -17.68 18.87
N GLN A 36 -5.71 -17.90 20.19
CA GLN A 36 -6.42 -19.04 20.79
C GLN A 36 -7.89 -19.15 20.35
N HIS A 37 -8.54 -18.00 20.16
CA HIS A 37 -9.95 -17.93 19.77
C HIS A 37 -10.17 -17.73 18.26
N GLY A 38 -9.14 -17.87 17.43
CA GLY A 38 -9.19 -17.60 16.00
C GLY A 38 -10.17 -18.48 15.20
N GLN A 39 -10.50 -19.67 15.70
CA GLN A 39 -11.45 -20.58 15.08
C GLN A 39 -12.92 -20.22 15.31
N ARG A 40 -13.22 -19.35 16.28
CA ARG A 40 -14.59 -18.90 16.54
C ARG A 40 -15.08 -18.01 15.40
N ARG A 41 -16.11 -18.47 14.70
CA ARG A 41 -16.79 -17.69 13.65
C ARG A 41 -17.96 -16.93 14.29
N LYS A 42 -17.93 -15.60 14.24
CA LYS A 42 -19.05 -14.74 14.60
C LYS A 42 -19.46 -13.93 13.35
N LYS A 43 -20.77 -13.79 13.15
CA LYS A 43 -21.27 -12.86 12.14
C LYS A 43 -20.84 -11.44 12.55
N PRO A 44 -20.11 -10.69 11.71
CA PRO A 44 -19.73 -9.33 12.05
C PRO A 44 -20.98 -8.43 12.08
N SER A 45 -21.00 -7.47 13.00
CA SER A 45 -21.97 -6.37 13.00
C SER A 45 -21.62 -5.38 11.88
N ASP A 46 -22.54 -4.47 11.54
CA ASP A 46 -22.28 -3.42 10.54
C ASP A 46 -21.05 -2.58 10.89
N TYR A 47 -20.90 -2.20 12.16
CA TYR A 47 -19.68 -1.56 12.65
C TYR A 47 -18.45 -2.44 12.43
N GLY A 48 -18.58 -3.73 12.68
CA GLY A 48 -17.50 -4.70 12.45
C GLY A 48 -17.07 -4.77 10.98
N LEU A 49 -18.02 -4.75 10.05
CA LEU A 49 -17.76 -4.71 8.60
C LEU A 49 -17.02 -3.44 8.20
N GLN A 50 -17.50 -2.29 8.64
CA GLN A 50 -16.86 -1.00 8.37
C GLN A 50 -15.44 -0.93 8.97
N LEU A 51 -15.26 -1.42 10.20
CA LEU A 51 -13.94 -1.51 10.84
C LEU A 51 -13.00 -2.42 10.05
N MET A 52 -13.49 -3.58 9.58
CA MET A 52 -12.70 -4.51 8.78
C MET A 52 -12.30 -3.91 7.43
N ALA A 53 -13.19 -3.21 6.74
CA ALA A 53 -12.90 -2.49 5.50
C ALA A 53 -11.80 -1.43 5.71
N LYS A 54 -11.91 -0.64 6.79
CA LYS A 54 -10.86 0.32 7.17
C LYS A 54 -9.52 -0.38 7.45
N GLN A 55 -9.50 -1.47 8.21
CA GLN A 55 -8.27 -2.20 8.53
C GLN A 55 -7.67 -2.86 7.28
N LYS A 56 -8.51 -3.34 6.35
CA LYS A 56 -8.09 -3.89 5.06
C LYS A 56 -7.33 -2.84 4.25
N LEU A 57 -7.95 -1.68 4.02
CA LEU A 57 -7.35 -0.59 3.26
C LEU A 57 -6.06 -0.07 3.93
N LYS A 58 -6.11 0.24 5.22
CA LYS A 58 -4.95 0.68 6.00
C LYS A 58 -3.81 -0.34 6.00
N GLY A 59 -4.15 -1.61 6.12
CA GLY A 59 -3.22 -2.73 6.13
C GLY A 59 -2.49 -2.90 4.81
N TYR A 60 -3.22 -2.80 3.69
CA TYR A 60 -2.66 -2.92 2.35
C TYR A 60 -1.48 -1.96 2.13
N TYR A 61 -1.63 -0.71 2.53
CA TYR A 61 -0.56 0.30 2.46
C TYR A 61 0.49 0.17 3.58
N GLY A 62 0.76 -1.06 4.02
CA GLY A 62 1.80 -1.36 4.99
C GLY A 62 1.45 -0.94 6.42
N ASN A 63 0.19 -1.07 6.79
CA ASN A 63 -0.33 -0.76 8.12
C ASN A 63 -0.04 0.70 8.55
N ILE A 64 -0.52 1.66 7.77
CA ILE A 64 -0.45 3.09 8.08
C ILE A 64 -1.02 3.34 9.48
N GLY A 65 -0.37 4.18 10.29
CA GLY A 65 -0.86 4.55 11.62
C GLY A 65 -2.23 5.25 11.57
N GLU A 66 -3.10 4.99 12.55
CA GLU A 66 -4.48 5.51 12.57
C GLU A 66 -4.54 7.03 12.46
N LYS A 67 -3.69 7.74 13.20
CA LYS A 67 -3.62 9.21 13.14
C LYS A 67 -3.29 9.72 11.73
N GLN A 68 -2.39 9.04 11.02
CA GLN A 68 -2.01 9.40 9.65
C GLN A 68 -3.14 9.08 8.67
N PHE A 69 -3.76 7.91 8.79
CA PHE A 69 -4.86 7.53 7.94
C PHE A 69 -6.06 8.48 8.08
N ARG A 70 -6.42 8.85 9.32
CA ARG A 70 -7.48 9.83 9.59
C ARG A 70 -7.19 11.21 8.97
N ARG A 71 -5.91 11.64 8.96
CA ARG A 71 -5.52 12.89 8.27
C ARG A 71 -5.70 12.80 6.76
N ILE A 72 -5.35 11.66 6.15
CA ILE A 72 -5.55 11.43 4.71
C ILE A 72 -7.05 11.43 4.39
N TYR A 73 -7.87 10.77 5.20
CA TYR A 73 -9.32 10.78 5.07
C TYR A 73 -9.90 12.21 5.17
N ALA A 74 -9.54 12.96 6.20
CA ALA A 74 -9.99 14.35 6.37
C ALA A 74 -9.63 15.25 5.18
N GLU A 75 -8.50 14.99 4.53
CA GLU A 75 -8.11 15.68 3.30
C GLU A 75 -8.92 15.21 2.10
N ALA A 76 -9.21 13.91 1.98
CA ALA A 76 -10.06 13.38 0.92
C ALA A 76 -11.47 14.01 0.94
N VAL A 77 -12.05 14.18 2.12
CA VAL A 77 -13.34 14.85 2.31
C VAL A 77 -13.31 16.32 1.88
N ARG A 78 -12.19 17.02 2.09
CA ARG A 78 -12.07 18.44 1.68
C ARG A 78 -11.95 18.65 0.18
N ARG A 79 -11.53 17.61 -0.56
CA ARG A 79 -11.36 17.71 -2.01
C ARG A 79 -12.72 17.61 -2.72
N LYS A 80 -12.87 18.34 -3.80
CA LYS A 80 -14.03 18.21 -4.69
C LYS A 80 -14.05 16.83 -5.35
N GLY A 81 -15.23 16.30 -5.61
CA GLY A 81 -15.45 15.01 -6.23
C GLY A 81 -15.75 13.90 -5.23
N ASP A 82 -15.67 12.66 -5.68
CA ASP A 82 -15.96 11.50 -4.84
C ASP A 82 -14.87 11.30 -3.76
N THR A 83 -15.32 11.15 -2.52
CA THR A 83 -14.41 11.03 -1.36
C THR A 83 -13.62 9.72 -1.39
N GLY A 84 -14.23 8.64 -1.89
CA GLY A 84 -13.58 7.33 -2.01
C GLY A 84 -12.44 7.38 -3.00
N GLU A 85 -12.68 7.95 -4.17
CA GLU A 85 -11.65 8.14 -5.21
C GLU A 85 -10.53 9.07 -4.73
N ASN A 86 -10.89 10.17 -4.09
CA ASN A 86 -9.91 11.08 -3.48
C ASN A 86 -9.04 10.38 -2.44
N LEU A 87 -9.65 9.50 -1.61
CA LEU A 87 -8.93 8.73 -0.59
C LEU A 87 -7.92 7.76 -1.23
N ILE A 88 -8.34 7.03 -2.27
CA ILE A 88 -7.46 6.11 -3.00
C ILE A 88 -6.35 6.87 -3.71
N GLY A 89 -6.66 7.95 -4.41
CA GLY A 89 -5.66 8.79 -5.07
C GLY A 89 -4.61 9.34 -4.10
N LEU A 90 -5.02 9.77 -2.90
CA LEU A 90 -4.09 10.23 -1.85
C LEU A 90 -3.22 9.10 -1.28
N LEU A 91 -3.75 7.89 -1.18
CA LEU A 91 -3.01 6.72 -0.70
C LEU A 91 -2.00 6.24 -1.73
N GLU A 92 -2.35 6.21 -3.01
CA GLU A 92 -1.44 5.81 -4.10
C GLU A 92 -0.36 6.87 -4.40
N ARG A 93 -0.59 8.16 -4.08
CA ARG A 93 0.44 9.20 -4.17
C ARG A 93 1.55 9.11 -3.10
N ARG A 94 1.45 8.20 -2.16
CA ARG A 94 2.51 8.02 -1.15
C ARG A 94 3.74 7.39 -1.79
N LEU A 95 4.91 7.88 -1.45
CA LEU A 95 6.18 7.38 -2.00
C LEU A 95 6.37 5.87 -1.75
N ASP A 96 5.94 5.36 -0.57
CA ASP A 96 6.01 3.92 -0.28
C ASP A 96 5.09 3.08 -1.18
N ALA A 97 3.91 3.60 -1.53
CA ALA A 97 3.01 2.98 -2.48
C ALA A 97 3.58 3.03 -3.90
N VAL A 98 4.05 4.20 -4.35
CA VAL A 98 4.64 4.38 -5.69
C VAL A 98 5.83 3.44 -5.92
N VAL A 99 6.79 3.39 -4.98
CA VAL A 99 7.96 2.49 -5.06
C VAL A 99 7.53 1.01 -5.11
N TYR A 100 6.47 0.65 -4.38
CA TYR A 100 5.91 -0.70 -4.42
C TYR A 100 5.25 -1.00 -5.76
N ARG A 101 4.46 -0.07 -6.33
CA ARG A 101 3.78 -0.22 -7.63
C ARG A 101 4.78 -0.25 -8.80
N MET A 102 5.85 0.54 -8.74
CA MET A 102 6.93 0.52 -9.73
C MET A 102 7.80 -0.76 -9.68
N LYS A 103 7.47 -1.73 -8.82
CA LYS A 103 8.20 -2.99 -8.66
C LYS A 103 9.63 -2.84 -8.12
N PHE A 104 10.02 -1.67 -7.56
CA PHE A 104 11.37 -1.50 -6.97
C PHE A 104 11.50 -2.19 -5.60
N ALA A 105 10.39 -2.64 -5.02
CA ALA A 105 10.38 -3.39 -3.77
C ALA A 105 9.34 -4.51 -3.79
N PRO A 106 9.62 -5.67 -3.15
CA PRO A 106 8.70 -6.81 -3.17
C PRO A 106 7.49 -6.63 -2.24
N THR A 107 7.52 -5.68 -1.32
CA THR A 107 6.42 -5.41 -0.38
C THR A 107 6.39 -3.93 0.01
N PRO A 108 5.22 -3.38 0.44
CA PRO A 108 5.15 -2.00 0.95
C PRO A 108 6.09 -1.76 2.15
N PHE A 109 6.37 -2.79 2.95
CA PHE A 109 7.31 -2.70 4.07
C PHE A 109 8.76 -2.59 3.61
N ALA A 110 9.14 -3.34 2.57
CA ALA A 110 10.46 -3.24 1.95
C ALA A 110 10.63 -1.88 1.25
N ALA A 111 9.58 -1.38 0.57
CA ALA A 111 9.57 -0.04 -0.01
C ALA A 111 9.87 1.04 1.03
N ARG A 112 9.21 0.99 2.19
CA ARG A 112 9.51 1.90 3.31
C ARG A 112 10.94 1.82 3.78
N GLN A 113 11.49 0.61 3.89
CA GLN A 113 12.86 0.42 4.32
C GLN A 113 13.83 1.03 3.32
N LEU A 114 13.66 0.78 2.02
CA LEU A 114 14.49 1.37 0.96
C LEU A 114 14.45 2.90 1.01
N ILE A 115 13.26 3.50 1.15
CA ILE A 115 13.10 4.95 1.23
C ILE A 115 13.81 5.49 2.46
N ASN A 116 13.55 4.92 3.64
CA ASN A 116 14.11 5.41 4.90
C ASN A 116 15.64 5.30 4.94
N HIS A 117 16.20 4.29 4.28
CA HIS A 117 17.66 4.12 4.16
C HIS A 117 18.24 5.01 3.05
N GLY A 118 17.40 5.74 2.31
CA GLY A 118 17.81 6.70 1.29
C GLY A 118 18.33 6.08 -0.01
N HIS A 119 17.75 4.95 -0.38
CA HIS A 119 18.02 4.29 -1.66
C HIS A 119 17.16 4.84 -2.80
N ILE A 120 16.18 5.72 -2.52
CA ILE A 120 15.24 6.30 -3.48
C ILE A 120 15.51 7.79 -3.66
N LEU A 121 15.48 8.23 -4.90
CA LEU A 121 15.53 9.64 -5.30
C LEU A 121 14.18 10.04 -5.89
N VAL A 122 13.77 11.26 -5.64
CA VAL A 122 12.62 11.91 -6.28
C VAL A 122 13.13 13.18 -6.96
N ASN A 123 12.92 13.30 -8.26
CA ASN A 123 13.43 14.40 -9.08
C ASN A 123 14.96 14.61 -8.86
N GLY A 124 15.72 13.51 -8.82
CA GLY A 124 17.16 13.51 -8.63
C GLY A 124 17.63 13.79 -7.18
N ARG A 125 16.71 14.09 -6.24
CA ARG A 125 17.05 14.39 -4.84
C ARG A 125 16.70 13.24 -3.93
N ARG A 126 17.58 12.94 -2.98
CA ARG A 126 17.34 11.91 -1.96
C ARG A 126 16.16 12.29 -1.06
N LEU A 127 15.18 11.39 -0.97
CA LEU A 127 14.02 11.54 -0.09
C LEU A 127 13.89 10.32 0.82
N ASN A 128 13.92 10.53 2.14
CA ASN A 128 13.87 9.46 3.15
C ASN A 128 12.54 9.40 3.92
N VAL A 129 11.51 10.10 3.42
CA VAL A 129 10.19 10.15 4.04
C VAL A 129 9.22 9.27 3.22
N ALA A 130 8.91 8.08 3.72
CA ALA A 130 8.05 7.11 3.03
C ALA A 130 6.60 7.60 2.79
N SER A 131 6.12 8.52 3.62
CA SER A 131 4.80 9.13 3.50
C SER A 131 4.77 10.40 2.64
N ALA A 132 5.90 10.78 2.03
CA ALA A 132 5.94 11.92 1.12
C ALA A 132 4.98 11.69 -0.03
N ARG A 133 4.35 12.75 -0.51
CA ARG A 133 3.38 12.70 -1.62
C ARG A 133 4.07 13.04 -2.92
N ILE A 134 3.89 12.17 -3.87
CA ILE A 134 4.38 12.35 -5.23
C ILE A 134 3.34 13.14 -6.03
N LYS A 135 3.81 14.13 -6.77
CA LYS A 135 2.99 14.95 -7.67
C LYS A 135 2.95 14.34 -9.06
N ASP A 136 2.01 14.80 -9.88
CA ASP A 136 1.96 14.40 -11.27
C ASP A 136 3.26 14.82 -11.97
N ASN A 137 3.79 13.94 -12.80
CA ASN A 137 5.06 14.05 -13.50
C ASN A 137 6.33 13.99 -12.63
N ASP A 138 6.23 13.78 -11.32
CA ASP A 138 7.41 13.52 -10.51
C ASP A 138 8.10 12.22 -10.94
N THR A 139 9.42 12.25 -11.00
CA THR A 139 10.26 11.11 -11.32
C THR A 139 10.75 10.43 -10.04
N VAL A 140 10.59 9.12 -9.97
CA VAL A 140 11.09 8.28 -8.85
C VAL A 140 12.11 7.31 -9.40
N GLU A 141 13.29 7.25 -8.81
CA GLU A 141 14.36 6.37 -9.26
C GLU A 141 15.13 5.73 -8.11
N VAL A 142 15.70 4.55 -8.36
CA VAL A 142 16.63 3.91 -7.42
C VAL A 142 18.01 4.55 -7.57
N ARG A 143 18.59 4.95 -6.45
CA ARG A 143 19.95 5.53 -6.40
C ARG A 143 20.97 4.60 -7.09
N ALA A 144 21.88 5.16 -7.87
CA ALA A 144 22.86 4.40 -8.67
C ALA A 144 23.60 3.30 -7.88
N LYS A 145 24.12 3.64 -6.69
CA LYS A 145 24.81 2.68 -5.80
C LYS A 145 23.90 1.55 -5.28
N SER A 146 22.59 1.67 -5.41
CA SER A 146 21.59 0.73 -4.87
C SER A 146 20.92 -0.11 -5.96
N LYS A 147 21.18 0.17 -7.23
CA LYS A 147 20.56 -0.54 -8.36
C LYS A 147 20.97 -2.02 -8.42
N GLN A 148 22.17 -2.35 -7.92
CA GLN A 148 22.70 -3.72 -7.87
C GLN A 148 22.26 -4.53 -6.63
N MET A 149 21.39 -3.96 -5.79
CA MET A 149 20.89 -4.69 -4.62
C MET A 149 20.00 -5.86 -5.07
N ALA A 150 20.30 -7.08 -4.63
CA ALA A 150 19.54 -8.29 -4.97
C ALA A 150 18.03 -8.13 -4.74
N LEU A 151 17.63 -7.52 -3.60
CA LEU A 151 16.23 -7.25 -3.29
C LEU A 151 15.52 -6.39 -4.35
N VAL A 152 16.21 -5.41 -4.94
CA VAL A 152 15.66 -4.52 -5.97
C VAL A 152 15.57 -5.25 -7.31
N LEU A 153 16.63 -5.98 -7.69
CA LEU A 153 16.67 -6.73 -8.94
C LEU A 153 15.63 -7.85 -8.95
N GLU A 154 15.51 -8.62 -7.87
CA GLU A 154 14.49 -9.66 -7.71
C GLU A 154 13.07 -9.07 -7.78
N ALA A 155 12.83 -7.92 -7.18
CA ALA A 155 11.54 -7.26 -7.19
C ALA A 155 11.17 -6.77 -8.60
N ALA A 156 12.14 -6.19 -9.34
CA ALA A 156 11.95 -5.71 -10.70
C ALA A 156 11.71 -6.84 -11.69
N ALA A 157 12.42 -7.97 -11.54
CA ALA A 157 12.28 -9.16 -12.38
C ALA A 157 11.01 -9.99 -12.06
N SER A 158 10.36 -9.77 -10.93
CA SER A 158 9.19 -10.56 -10.50
C SER A 158 7.98 -10.31 -11.40
N ASN A 159 7.31 -11.38 -11.83
CA ASN A 159 6.05 -11.34 -12.59
C ASN A 159 4.79 -11.47 -11.70
N GLU A 160 4.95 -11.39 -10.35
CA GLU A 160 3.81 -11.49 -9.43
C GLU A 160 2.84 -10.29 -9.52
N ARG A 161 3.26 -9.19 -10.15
CA ARG A 161 2.46 -7.94 -10.21
C ARG A 161 2.73 -7.21 -11.51
N ASP A 162 1.70 -6.58 -12.04
CA ASP A 162 1.82 -5.67 -13.17
C ASP A 162 2.02 -4.22 -12.71
N ILE A 163 2.62 -3.42 -13.58
CA ILE A 163 2.76 -1.99 -13.39
C ILE A 163 1.48 -1.34 -13.91
N PRO A 164 0.77 -0.56 -13.08
CA PRO A 164 -0.48 0.07 -13.51
C PRO A 164 -0.24 1.26 -14.46
N ASP A 165 -1.24 1.58 -15.29
CA ASP A 165 -1.16 2.59 -16.36
C ASP A 165 -0.91 4.02 -15.89
N TYR A 166 -1.17 4.34 -14.61
CA TYR A 166 -0.87 5.65 -14.04
C TYR A 166 0.61 5.84 -13.67
N LEU A 167 1.45 4.83 -13.95
CA LEU A 167 2.90 4.85 -13.78
C LEU A 167 3.60 4.46 -15.09
N GLU A 168 4.59 5.23 -15.45
CA GLU A 168 5.54 4.85 -16.50
C GLU A 168 6.83 4.39 -15.87
N VAL A 169 7.33 3.20 -16.19
CA VAL A 169 8.53 2.64 -15.56
C VAL A 169 9.49 2.09 -16.62
N ASP A 170 10.71 2.56 -16.55
CA ASP A 170 11.85 1.93 -17.22
C ASP A 170 12.51 0.95 -16.25
N GLY A 171 12.24 -0.33 -16.47
CA GLY A 171 12.77 -1.42 -15.61
C GLY A 171 14.29 -1.57 -15.73
N GLY A 172 14.89 -1.24 -16.88
CA GLY A 172 16.34 -1.31 -17.07
C GLY A 172 17.07 -0.19 -16.33
N ALA A 173 16.54 1.02 -16.40
CA ALA A 173 17.08 2.17 -15.68
C ALA A 173 16.66 2.20 -14.19
N LEU A 174 15.69 1.38 -13.75
CA LEU A 174 15.08 1.43 -12.41
C LEU A 174 14.60 2.85 -12.06
N LYS A 175 13.90 3.45 -13.03
CA LYS A 175 13.38 4.81 -12.99
C LYS A 175 11.93 4.80 -13.47
N GLY A 176 11.09 5.61 -12.87
CA GLY A 176 9.71 5.76 -13.33
C GLY A 176 9.15 7.15 -13.07
N ARG A 177 8.00 7.42 -13.68
CA ARG A 177 7.27 8.67 -13.57
C ARG A 177 5.85 8.40 -13.07
N PHE A 178 5.36 9.22 -12.18
CA PHE A 178 3.98 9.21 -11.73
C PHE A 178 3.16 10.10 -12.67
N VAL A 179 2.29 9.52 -13.49
CA VAL A 179 1.59 10.26 -14.57
C VAL A 179 0.39 11.02 -14.01
N ARG A 180 -0.50 10.33 -13.31
CA ARG A 180 -1.76 10.89 -12.79
C ARG A 180 -2.19 10.20 -11.50
N ALA A 181 -3.09 10.83 -10.74
CA ALA A 181 -3.76 10.14 -9.65
C ALA A 181 -4.67 9.04 -10.22
N PRO A 182 -4.62 7.80 -9.68
CA PRO A 182 -5.50 6.73 -10.12
C PRO A 182 -6.89 6.87 -9.51
N LEU A 183 -7.89 6.34 -10.21
CA LEU A 183 -9.20 5.99 -9.68
C LEU A 183 -9.14 4.61 -9.00
N LEU A 184 -10.20 4.23 -8.27
CA LEU A 184 -10.26 2.92 -7.62
C LEU A 184 -10.11 1.76 -8.62
N ALA A 185 -10.71 1.89 -9.79
CA ALA A 185 -10.67 0.89 -10.86
C ALA A 185 -9.28 0.69 -11.48
N ASP A 186 -8.45 1.74 -11.50
CA ASP A 186 -7.10 1.69 -12.07
C ASP A 186 -6.11 0.94 -11.17
N VAL A 187 -6.45 0.78 -9.88
CA VAL A 187 -5.51 0.23 -8.90
C VAL A 187 -5.61 -1.29 -8.84
N PRO A 188 -4.54 -2.04 -9.17
CA PRO A 188 -4.56 -3.50 -9.17
C PRO A 188 -4.52 -4.07 -7.74
N TYR A 189 -5.66 -4.03 -7.07
CA TYR A 189 -5.82 -4.68 -5.77
C TYR A 189 -6.07 -6.18 -5.94
N PRO A 190 -5.34 -7.07 -5.25
CA PRO A 190 -5.59 -8.51 -5.30
C PRO A 190 -6.85 -8.92 -4.54
N VAL A 191 -7.45 -7.99 -3.80
CA VAL A 191 -8.70 -8.19 -3.04
C VAL A 191 -9.59 -6.97 -3.20
N GLN A 192 -10.89 -7.18 -3.20
CA GLN A 192 -11.85 -6.08 -3.30
C GLN A 192 -11.68 -5.09 -2.14
N MET A 193 -11.52 -3.80 -2.48
CA MET A 193 -11.48 -2.70 -1.53
C MET A 193 -12.81 -1.95 -1.55
N GLU A 194 -13.27 -1.56 -0.36
CA GLU A 194 -14.59 -0.95 -0.16
C GLU A 194 -14.42 0.42 0.53
N PRO A 195 -14.01 1.47 -0.22
CA PRO A 195 -13.79 2.79 0.35
C PRO A 195 -15.07 3.39 0.95
N ASN A 196 -16.24 3.04 0.44
CA ASN A 196 -17.53 3.52 0.96
C ASN A 196 -17.73 3.11 2.42
N LEU A 197 -17.44 1.86 2.78
CA LEU A 197 -17.51 1.41 4.18
C LEU A 197 -16.51 2.14 5.09
N VAL A 198 -15.39 2.58 4.53
CA VAL A 198 -14.40 3.40 5.27
C VAL A 198 -14.94 4.80 5.51
N ILE A 199 -15.64 5.38 4.53
CA ILE A 199 -16.30 6.68 4.65
C ILE A 199 -17.38 6.62 5.72
N GLU A 200 -18.25 5.62 5.68
CA GLU A 200 -19.28 5.37 6.68
C GLU A 200 -18.70 5.20 8.09
N PHE A 201 -17.57 4.50 8.22
CA PHE A 201 -16.89 4.33 9.50
C PHE A 201 -16.47 5.66 10.14
N TYR A 202 -16.02 6.64 9.33
CA TYR A 202 -15.54 7.93 9.84
C TYR A 202 -16.62 9.03 9.86
N SER A 203 -17.77 8.82 9.25
CA SER A 203 -18.90 9.77 9.24
C SER A 203 -19.78 9.69 10.50
N ARG A 204 -19.53 8.72 11.35
CA ARG A 204 -20.20 8.52 12.63
C ARG A 204 -19.70 9.46 13.72
#